data_ca0567086562cd0c728e1d6332240c5c
#
_entry.id   ca0567086562cd0c728e1d6332240c5c
#
_cell.length_a   1.000
_cell.length_b   1.000
_cell.length_c   1.000
_cell.angle_alpha   90.00
_cell.angle_beta   90.00
_cell.angle_gamma   90.00
#
_symmetry.space_group_name_H-M   'P 1'
#
loop_
_entity.id
_entity.type
_entity.pdbx_description
1 polymer ?
#
loop_
_entity_poly.entity_id
_entity_poly.type
_entity_poly.pdbx_seq_one_letter_code
_entity_poly.pdbx_strand_id
1 'polypeptide(L)'
;MTGDEGQAAAPPDRKRKEAADQENEAFKIYREIILDNIEYEHLCQYDMVDKEMLDEIVDIMLETVCSSRKKIRIAGDDYPAELVKSKFMKLDSSHIQFVFDCMKENTTKIRNIRQYLRAVLFNAPSTINGYYSALVAHDMASGKI
;
A
#
# COMPACT_ATOMS: atom_id res chain seq x y z
N MET A 1 34.05 39.22 8.76
CA MET A 1 34.02 38.82 8.42
C MET A 1 34.01 37.79 8.52
N THR A 2 33.98 37.42 8.48
CA THR A 2 34.34 36.32 8.65
C THR A 2 33.50 35.45 9.46
N GLY A 3 32.75 35.81 10.43
CA GLY A 3 31.84 34.99 11.19
C GLY A 3 30.87 34.23 10.34
N ASP A 4 30.53 34.77 9.24
CA ASP A 4 29.65 34.11 8.28
C ASP A 4 30.25 32.85 7.72
N GLU A 5 31.55 32.82 7.55
CA GLU A 5 32.22 31.66 7.04
C GLU A 5 32.14 30.48 8.02
N GLY A 6 32.35 30.78 9.30
CA GLY A 6 32.25 29.75 10.33
C GLY A 6 30.83 29.27 10.55
N GLN A 7 29.87 30.10 10.19
CA GLN A 7 28.47 29.77 10.36
C GLN A 7 27.83 29.21 9.11
N ALA A 8 28.62 29.11 8.05
CA ALA A 8 28.08 28.58 6.81
C ALA A 8 27.45 27.24 7.08
N ALA A 9 26.27 27.06 6.55
CA ALA A 9 25.59 25.78 6.66
C ALA A 9 26.42 24.70 5.97
N ALA A 10 26.12 23.46 6.30
CA ALA A 10 26.74 22.32 5.63
C ALA A 10 26.61 22.46 4.12
N PRO A 11 27.58 21.93 3.34
CA PRO A 11 27.48 21.96 1.89
C PRO A 11 26.15 21.40 1.40
N PRO A 12 25.61 21.90 0.28
CA PRO A 12 24.36 21.38 -0.26
C PRO A 12 24.35 19.85 -0.43
N ASP A 13 25.46 19.26 -0.83
CA ASP A 13 25.57 17.82 -0.99
C ASP A 13 25.40 17.09 0.34
N ARG A 14 25.94 17.63 1.40
CA ARG A 14 25.81 17.06 2.73
C ARG A 14 24.37 17.10 3.22
N LYS A 15 23.68 18.22 2.98
CA LYS A 15 22.26 18.34 3.34
C LYS A 15 21.41 17.36 2.55
N ARG A 16 21.69 17.18 1.28
CA ARG A 16 20.98 16.22 0.46
C ARG A 16 21.18 14.80 0.95
N LYS A 17 22.40 14.48 1.34
CA LYS A 17 22.74 13.16 1.87
C LYS A 17 22.02 12.89 3.16
N GLU A 18 22.00 13.87 4.07
CA GLU A 18 21.30 13.74 5.35
C GLU A 18 19.81 13.55 5.16
N ALA A 19 19.19 14.30 4.23
CA ALA A 19 17.77 14.16 3.91
C ALA A 19 17.48 12.79 3.31
N ALA A 20 18.34 12.33 2.39
CA ALA A 20 18.19 11.02 1.78
C ALA A 20 18.32 9.90 2.80
N ASP A 21 19.25 10.02 3.75
CA ASP A 21 19.43 9.05 4.83
C ASP A 21 18.20 8.99 5.73
N GLN A 22 17.61 10.14 6.05
CA GLN A 22 16.38 10.21 6.84
C GLN A 22 15.19 9.58 6.12
N GLU A 23 15.07 9.83 4.82
CA GLU A 23 14.02 9.23 4.00
C GLU A 23 14.20 7.71 3.95
N ASN A 24 15.43 7.23 3.81
CA ASN A 24 15.73 5.80 3.80
C ASN A 24 15.38 5.14 5.13
N GLU A 25 15.64 5.82 6.25
CA GLU A 25 15.28 5.30 7.55
C GLU A 25 13.76 5.22 7.73
N ALA A 26 13.03 6.28 7.33
CA ALA A 26 11.58 6.27 7.38
C ALA A 26 11.00 5.16 6.50
N PHE A 27 11.55 4.99 5.31
CA PHE A 27 11.13 3.95 4.38
C PHE A 27 11.30 2.57 4.99
N LYS A 28 12.43 2.31 5.64
CA LYS A 28 12.70 1.03 6.29
C LYS A 28 11.71 0.76 7.42
N ILE A 29 11.44 1.77 8.24
CA ILE A 29 10.51 1.65 9.37
C ILE A 29 9.11 1.32 8.85
N TYR A 30 8.62 2.07 7.88
CA TYR A 30 7.29 1.83 7.32
C TYR A 30 7.20 0.47 6.63
N ARG A 31 8.28 0.05 5.97
CA ARG A 31 8.32 -1.26 5.35
C ARG A 31 8.13 -2.36 6.39
N GLU A 32 8.85 -2.29 7.49
CA GLU A 32 8.72 -3.27 8.56
C GLU A 32 7.31 -3.30 9.14
N ILE A 33 6.74 -2.12 9.37
CA ILE A 33 5.37 -2.03 9.90
C ILE A 33 4.37 -2.65 8.93
N ILE A 34 4.48 -2.35 7.65
CA ILE A 34 3.58 -2.88 6.63
C ILE A 34 3.72 -4.39 6.53
N LEU A 35 4.95 -4.90 6.46
CA LEU A 35 5.19 -6.34 6.36
C LEU A 35 4.60 -7.08 7.56
N ASP A 36 4.72 -6.50 8.74
CA ASP A 36 4.15 -7.06 9.96
C ASP A 36 2.62 -7.03 9.94
N ASN A 37 2.05 -5.88 9.55
CA ASN A 37 0.60 -5.71 9.52
C ASN A 37 -0.08 -6.69 8.57
N ILE A 38 0.50 -6.94 7.41
CA ILE A 38 -0.09 -7.85 6.42
C ILE A 38 0.34 -9.29 6.63
N GLU A 39 1.19 -9.56 7.61
CA GLU A 39 1.72 -10.88 7.89
C GLU A 39 2.39 -11.50 6.65
N TYR A 40 3.33 -10.75 6.11
CA TYR A 40 4.00 -11.07 4.84
C TYR A 40 4.55 -12.49 4.81
N GLU A 41 5.26 -12.89 5.86
CA GLU A 41 5.86 -14.23 5.95
C GLU A 41 4.79 -15.32 5.89
N HIS A 42 3.68 -15.07 6.55
CA HIS A 42 2.55 -16.01 6.55
C HIS A 42 1.93 -16.12 5.16
N LEU A 43 1.72 -14.97 4.49
CA LEU A 43 1.17 -14.94 3.14
C LEU A 43 2.06 -15.66 2.14
N CYS A 44 3.38 -15.61 2.31
CA CYS A 44 4.32 -16.27 1.42
C CYS A 44 4.22 -17.79 1.48
N GLN A 45 3.59 -18.36 2.51
CA GLN A 45 3.44 -19.79 2.66
C GLN A 45 2.28 -20.36 1.85
N TYR A 46 1.39 -19.53 1.35
CA TYR A 46 0.26 -20.00 0.55
C TYR A 46 0.67 -20.14 -0.90
N ASP A 47 0.43 -21.30 -1.49
CA ASP A 47 0.70 -21.55 -2.91
C ASP A 47 -0.10 -20.67 -3.83
N MET A 48 -1.27 -20.19 -3.35
CA MET A 48 -2.16 -19.34 -4.13
C MET A 48 -1.69 -17.89 -4.19
N VAL A 49 -0.73 -17.51 -3.37
CA VAL A 49 -0.20 -16.16 -3.33
C VAL A 49 0.99 -16.05 -4.26
N ASP A 50 0.85 -15.23 -5.30
CA ASP A 50 1.95 -14.91 -6.20
C ASP A 50 2.89 -13.94 -5.47
N LYS A 51 4.10 -14.39 -5.20
CA LYS A 51 5.07 -13.59 -4.46
C LYS A 51 5.43 -12.31 -5.19
N GLU A 52 5.55 -12.35 -6.51
CA GLU A 52 5.85 -11.14 -7.29
C GLU A 52 4.75 -10.10 -7.14
N MET A 53 3.49 -10.55 -7.18
CA MET A 53 2.35 -9.68 -6.99
C MET A 53 2.29 -9.14 -5.56
N LEU A 54 2.59 -9.99 -4.58
CA LEU A 54 2.64 -9.58 -3.18
C LEU A 54 3.70 -8.50 -2.97
N ASP A 55 4.88 -8.68 -3.55
CA ASP A 55 5.95 -7.70 -3.46
C ASP A 55 5.56 -6.38 -4.14
N GLU A 56 4.83 -6.45 -5.25
CA GLU A 56 4.31 -5.27 -5.93
C GLU A 56 3.31 -4.52 -5.04
N ILE A 57 2.43 -5.26 -4.37
CA ILE A 57 1.46 -4.68 -3.42
C ILE A 57 2.19 -3.95 -2.29
N VAL A 58 3.20 -4.59 -1.70
CA VAL A 58 4.00 -3.97 -0.64
C VAL A 58 4.67 -2.69 -1.14
N ASP A 59 5.21 -2.72 -2.35
CA ASP A 59 5.85 -1.57 -2.95
C ASP A 59 4.88 -0.41 -3.14
N ILE A 60 3.68 -0.68 -3.63
CA ILE A 60 2.62 0.32 -3.78
C ILE A 60 2.24 0.93 -2.43
N MET A 61 2.08 0.09 -1.42
CA MET A 61 1.74 0.56 -0.07
C MET A 61 2.82 1.47 0.49
N LEU A 62 4.08 1.07 0.33
CA LEU A 62 5.22 1.85 0.79
C LEU A 62 5.32 3.19 0.07
N GLU A 63 5.23 3.17 -1.24
CA GLU A 63 5.29 4.38 -2.05
C GLU A 63 4.20 5.36 -1.64
N THR A 64 3.00 4.85 -1.38
CA THR A 64 1.86 5.66 -0.99
C THR A 64 2.03 6.24 0.42
N VAL A 65 2.42 5.40 1.37
CA VAL A 65 2.59 5.83 2.77
C VAL A 65 3.76 6.80 2.91
N CYS A 66 4.81 6.62 2.14
CA CYS A 66 5.99 7.49 2.20
C CYS A 66 5.91 8.71 1.29
N SER A 67 4.81 8.90 0.58
CA SER A 67 4.64 10.03 -0.32
C SER A 67 4.63 11.35 0.44
N SER A 68 5.31 12.35 -0.11
CA SER A 68 5.31 13.71 0.43
C SER A 68 4.19 14.58 -0.15
N ARG A 69 3.40 14.06 -1.07
CA ARG A 69 2.30 14.79 -1.70
C ARG A 69 1.20 15.06 -0.70
N LYS A 70 0.52 16.18 -0.86
CA LYS A 70 -0.63 16.53 0.00
C LYS A 70 -1.88 15.77 -0.39
N LYS A 71 -1.99 15.41 -1.66
CA LYS A 71 -3.13 14.66 -2.20
C LYS A 71 -2.64 13.47 -2.99
N ILE A 72 -3.38 12.38 -2.92
CA ILE A 72 -3.09 11.16 -3.65
C ILE A 72 -4.29 10.82 -4.51
N ARG A 73 -4.04 10.54 -5.79
CA ARG A 73 -5.11 10.23 -6.73
C ARG A 73 -5.43 8.75 -6.67
N ILE A 74 -6.70 8.45 -6.45
CA ILE A 74 -7.21 7.08 -6.40
C ILE A 74 -8.43 7.02 -7.32
N ALA A 75 -8.37 6.18 -8.34
CA ALA A 75 -9.51 5.93 -9.25
C ALA A 75 -10.10 7.22 -9.83
N GLY A 76 -9.23 8.17 -10.16
CA GLY A 76 -9.64 9.43 -10.80
C GLY A 76 -9.99 10.56 -9.85
N ASP A 77 -10.08 10.30 -8.55
CA ASP A 77 -10.38 11.31 -7.55
C ASP A 77 -9.15 11.60 -6.69
N ASP A 78 -9.02 12.84 -6.26
CA ASP A 78 -7.95 13.24 -5.37
C ASP A 78 -8.42 13.19 -3.92
N TYR A 79 -7.67 12.47 -3.08
CA TYR A 79 -7.96 12.32 -1.66
C TYR A 79 -6.83 12.93 -0.84
N PRO A 80 -7.13 13.45 0.36
CA PRO A 80 -6.06 13.91 1.25
C PRO A 80 -5.08 12.77 1.53
N ALA A 81 -3.79 13.05 1.45
CA ALA A 81 -2.77 12.03 1.66
C ALA A 81 -2.90 11.37 3.02
N GLU A 82 -3.24 12.15 4.04
CA GLU A 82 -3.42 11.62 5.41
C GLU A 82 -4.48 10.53 5.46
N LEU A 83 -5.58 10.72 4.74
CA LEU A 83 -6.65 9.73 4.68
C LEU A 83 -6.16 8.44 4.01
N VAL A 84 -5.48 8.56 2.88
CA VAL A 84 -4.99 7.40 2.13
C VAL A 84 -3.97 6.63 2.96
N LYS A 85 -3.02 7.34 3.57
CA LYS A 85 -2.00 6.72 4.43
C LYS A 85 -2.64 5.98 5.60
N SER A 86 -3.62 6.61 6.25
CA SER A 86 -4.33 6.01 7.37
C SER A 86 -5.01 4.70 6.96
N LYS A 87 -5.66 4.70 5.81
CA LYS A 87 -6.33 3.49 5.32
C LYS A 87 -5.32 2.39 5.00
N PHE A 88 -4.22 2.73 4.35
CA PHE A 88 -3.19 1.75 3.99
C PHE A 88 -2.53 1.15 5.22
N MET A 89 -2.33 1.93 6.27
CA MET A 89 -1.72 1.43 7.51
C MET A 89 -2.65 0.51 8.31
N LYS A 90 -3.92 0.45 7.96
CA LYS A 90 -4.87 -0.45 8.61
C LYS A 90 -5.06 -1.76 7.85
N LEU A 91 -4.44 -1.91 6.70
CA LEU A 91 -4.57 -3.13 5.92
C LEU A 91 -3.88 -4.29 6.62
N ASP A 92 -4.54 -5.44 6.64
CA ASP A 92 -4.02 -6.66 7.23
C ASP A 92 -4.01 -7.80 6.20
N SER A 93 -3.66 -9.00 6.64
CA SER A 93 -3.56 -10.16 5.74
C SER A 93 -4.87 -10.48 5.04
N SER A 94 -6.01 -10.28 5.72
CA SER A 94 -7.31 -10.57 5.11
C SER A 94 -7.62 -9.63 3.97
N HIS A 95 -7.24 -8.35 4.09
CA HIS A 95 -7.40 -7.39 3.00
C HIS A 95 -6.54 -7.76 1.81
N ILE A 96 -5.32 -8.22 2.04
CA ILE A 96 -4.41 -8.63 0.96
C ILE A 96 -4.97 -9.87 0.26
N GLN A 97 -5.47 -10.85 0.99
CA GLN A 97 -6.11 -12.02 0.40
C GLN A 97 -7.32 -11.61 -0.45
N PHE A 98 -8.11 -10.67 0.04
CA PHE A 98 -9.23 -10.12 -0.72
C PHE A 98 -8.78 -9.50 -2.04
N VAL A 99 -7.66 -8.78 -2.04
CA VAL A 99 -7.09 -8.22 -3.28
C VAL A 99 -6.74 -9.32 -4.26
N PHE A 100 -6.12 -10.40 -3.78
CA PHE A 100 -5.81 -11.55 -4.64
C PHE A 100 -7.09 -12.19 -5.21
N ASP A 101 -8.13 -12.31 -4.40
CA ASP A 101 -9.42 -12.83 -4.86
C ASP A 101 -10.02 -11.94 -5.96
N CYS A 102 -9.96 -10.63 -5.79
CA CYS A 102 -10.41 -9.68 -6.82
C CYS A 102 -9.63 -9.85 -8.12
N MET A 103 -8.32 -10.06 -8.01
CA MET A 103 -7.47 -10.26 -9.18
C MET A 103 -7.84 -11.53 -9.94
N LYS A 104 -8.16 -12.60 -9.22
CA LYS A 104 -8.56 -13.87 -9.85
C LYS A 104 -9.88 -13.75 -10.61
N GLU A 105 -10.82 -13.00 -10.06
CA GLU A 105 -12.13 -12.83 -10.68
C GLU A 105 -12.09 -11.88 -11.86
N ASN A 106 -11.09 -11.02 -11.92
CA ASN A 106 -10.99 -10.05 -13.00
C ASN A 106 -10.30 -10.71 -14.19
N THR A 107 -11.11 -11.14 -15.15
CA THR A 107 -10.63 -11.77 -16.38
C THR A 107 -10.29 -10.76 -17.46
N THR A 108 -10.61 -9.49 -17.23
CA THR A 108 -10.30 -8.41 -18.16
C THR A 108 -8.83 -8.03 -18.03
N LYS A 109 -8.20 -7.81 -19.19
CA LYS A 109 -6.80 -7.35 -19.17
C LYS A 109 -6.71 -5.96 -18.56
N ILE A 110 -5.94 -5.85 -17.48
CA ILE A 110 -5.76 -4.61 -16.74
C ILE A 110 -4.62 -3.83 -17.37
N ARG A 111 -4.90 -2.61 -17.84
CA ARG A 111 -3.90 -1.77 -18.48
C ARG A 111 -2.84 -1.25 -17.52
N ASN A 112 -3.28 -0.79 -16.35
CA ASN A 112 -2.38 -0.23 -15.36
C ASN A 112 -2.62 -0.95 -14.04
N ILE A 113 -1.82 -1.98 -13.81
CA ILE A 113 -1.96 -2.85 -12.65
C ILE A 113 -1.72 -2.08 -11.34
N ARG A 114 -0.77 -1.16 -11.34
CA ARG A 114 -0.45 -0.40 -10.14
C ARG A 114 -1.59 0.52 -9.72
N GLN A 115 -2.21 1.21 -10.67
CA GLN A 115 -3.37 2.05 -10.38
C GLN A 115 -4.55 1.22 -9.89
N TYR A 116 -4.77 0.08 -10.52
CA TYR A 116 -5.83 -0.85 -10.12
C TYR A 116 -5.62 -1.35 -8.70
N LEU A 117 -4.42 -1.82 -8.40
CA LEU A 117 -4.09 -2.32 -7.06
C LEU A 117 -4.23 -1.23 -5.99
N ARG A 118 -3.78 -0.01 -6.31
CA ARG A 118 -3.91 1.10 -5.36
C ARG A 118 -5.38 1.37 -5.04
N ALA A 119 -6.24 1.36 -6.04
CA ALA A 119 -7.67 1.58 -5.85
C ALA A 119 -8.32 0.45 -5.03
N VAL A 120 -7.99 -0.80 -5.34
CA VAL A 120 -8.54 -1.95 -4.62
C VAL A 120 -8.08 -1.94 -3.17
N LEU A 121 -6.80 -1.64 -2.92
CA LEU A 121 -6.25 -1.55 -1.57
C LEU A 121 -6.93 -0.44 -0.77
N PHE A 122 -7.13 0.72 -1.39
CA PHE A 122 -7.78 1.86 -0.74
C PHE A 122 -9.20 1.52 -0.32
N ASN A 123 -9.92 0.78 -1.15
CA ASN A 123 -11.31 0.44 -0.91
C ASN A 123 -11.51 -0.87 -0.13
N ALA A 124 -10.46 -1.67 0.03
CA ALA A 124 -10.57 -3.00 0.64
C ALA A 124 -11.25 -2.97 2.03
N PRO A 125 -10.90 -2.07 2.97
CA PRO A 125 -11.55 -2.07 4.27
C PRO A 125 -13.05 -1.80 4.18
N SER A 126 -13.49 -1.04 3.17
CA SER A 126 -14.91 -0.71 3.00
C SER A 126 -15.69 -1.80 2.28
N THR A 127 -15.04 -2.54 1.38
CA THR A 127 -15.74 -3.45 0.49
C THR A 127 -15.65 -4.92 0.89
N ILE A 128 -14.67 -5.29 1.71
CA ILE A 128 -14.41 -6.69 2.05
C ILE A 128 -15.61 -7.38 2.69
N ASN A 129 -16.26 -6.74 3.63
CA ASN A 129 -17.43 -7.32 4.32
C ASN A 129 -18.61 -7.46 3.36
N GLY A 130 -18.84 -6.45 2.52
CA GLY A 130 -19.90 -6.49 1.53
C GLY A 130 -19.68 -7.60 0.52
N TYR A 131 -18.45 -7.79 0.08
CA TYR A 131 -18.09 -8.83 -0.87
C TYR A 131 -18.39 -10.22 -0.32
N TYR A 132 -17.90 -10.52 0.89
CA TYR A 132 -18.11 -11.84 1.49
C TYR A 132 -19.55 -12.06 1.90
N SER A 133 -20.26 -11.03 2.35
CA SER A 133 -21.68 -11.14 2.65
C SER A 133 -22.49 -11.47 1.39
N ALA A 134 -22.14 -10.87 0.26
CA ALA A 134 -22.80 -11.16 -1.00
C ALA A 134 -22.54 -12.60 -1.46
N LEU A 135 -21.32 -13.10 -1.28
CA LEU A 135 -20.99 -14.49 -1.60
C LEU A 135 -21.79 -15.48 -0.75
N VAL A 136 -21.89 -15.23 0.56
CA VAL A 136 -22.65 -16.08 1.46
C VAL A 136 -24.11 -16.10 1.06
N ALA A 137 -24.70 -14.93 0.79
CA ALA A 137 -26.08 -14.83 0.36
C ALA A 137 -26.34 -15.59 -0.94
N HIS A 138 -25.42 -15.49 -1.90
CA HIS A 138 -25.49 -16.21 -3.17
C HIS A 138 -25.43 -17.72 -2.95
N ASP A 139 -24.51 -18.19 -2.11
CA ASP A 139 -24.36 -19.61 -1.84
C ASP A 139 -25.58 -20.17 -1.11
N MET A 140 -26.15 -19.44 -0.19
CA MET A 140 -27.39 -19.84 0.48
C MET A 140 -28.56 -19.93 -0.51
N ALA A 141 -28.68 -18.94 -1.38
CA ALA A 141 -29.74 -18.95 -2.41
C ALA A 141 -29.57 -20.10 -3.39
N SER A 142 -28.34 -20.54 -3.64
CA SER A 142 -28.05 -21.66 -4.54
C SER A 142 -28.16 -23.02 -3.86
N GLY A 143 -28.39 -23.05 -2.56
CA GLY A 143 -28.46 -24.31 -1.82
C GLY A 143 -27.11 -24.97 -1.60
N LYS A 144 -26.03 -24.25 -1.67
CA LYS A 144 -24.69 -24.77 -1.47
C LYS A 144 -24.27 -24.89 -0.01
N ILE A 145 -25.03 -24.28 0.87
CA ILE A 145 -24.76 -24.30 2.30
C ILE A 145 -25.83 -25.07 3.01
#